data_d588222607c4e29b40d6b5114edb6062
#
_entry.id   d588222607c4e29b40d6b5114edb6062
#
_cell.length_a   1.000
_cell.length_b   1.000
_cell.length_c   1.000
_cell.angle_alpha   90.00
_cell.angle_beta   90.00
_cell.angle_gamma   90.00
#
_symmetry.space_group_name_H-M   'P 1'
#
loop_
_entity.id
_entity.type
_entity.pdbx_description
1 polymer ?
#
loop_
_entity_poly.entity_id
_entity_poly.type
_entity_poly.pdbx_seq_one_letter_code
_entity_poly.pdbx_strand_id
1 'polypeptide(L)'
;KDLFDEGSRVIIRVGEGMRTQYMADANWSQYADRIVEYSESADYYNVDDVRYDVKVDDNGNRVTISGDDGHTLNLTSVGGTTSNSRKDFVVYTDIGVAKDYFTQEITTGAFSSHPSLERLWFADNSEGGTQQAYKWIDLKIRDYAFRDCKNFKALYMKYVMYASNDHTVMLSPTDVYPEGEHAFDGCDSLMIYVDAEHYEAFLKDPHWAPYANRIVSTTLMREGEFDEGGAHYVRKFIKDGAGSYDTEKGTDD
;
A
#
# COMPACT_ATOMS: atom_id res chain seq x y z
N LYS A 1 21.03 -10.91 21.94
CA LYS A 1 20.21 -9.75 22.31
C LYS A 1 19.78 -9.12 21.00
N ASP A 2 18.50 -9.19 20.71
CA ASP A 2 17.98 -8.69 19.44
C ASP A 2 18.25 -7.20 19.36
N LEU A 3 18.77 -6.78 18.23
CA LEU A 3 19.08 -5.37 17.97
C LEU A 3 17.81 -4.56 17.73
N PHE A 4 16.79 -5.25 17.22
CA PHE A 4 15.49 -4.69 16.90
C PHE A 4 14.40 -5.56 17.52
N ASP A 5 13.40 -4.94 18.13
CA ASP A 5 12.23 -5.65 18.69
C ASP A 5 11.43 -6.37 17.60
N GLU A 6 10.75 -7.44 17.96
CA GLU A 6 9.94 -8.27 17.04
C GLU A 6 8.89 -7.47 16.27
N GLY A 7 8.35 -6.40 16.85
CA GLY A 7 7.40 -5.46 16.22
C GLY A 7 8.03 -4.28 15.49
N SER A 8 9.36 -4.17 15.49
CA SER A 8 10.06 -3.04 14.87
C SER A 8 10.00 -3.16 13.33
N ARG A 9 9.68 -2.06 12.68
CA ARG A 9 9.59 -1.95 11.20
C ARG A 9 10.91 -1.55 10.54
N VAL A 10 12.01 -1.70 11.24
CA VAL A 10 13.32 -1.31 10.72
C VAL A 10 13.63 -2.11 9.46
N ILE A 11 13.81 -1.40 8.35
CA ILE A 11 14.36 -1.92 7.11
C ILE A 11 15.85 -1.66 7.12
N ILE A 12 16.64 -2.71 6.93
CA ILE A 12 18.09 -2.64 6.87
C ILE A 12 18.51 -2.47 5.42
N ARG A 13 18.96 -1.28 5.06
CA ARG A 13 19.39 -0.98 3.70
C ARG A 13 20.88 -1.25 3.56
N VAL A 14 21.22 -2.05 2.57
CA VAL A 14 22.60 -2.39 2.23
C VAL A 14 22.89 -1.98 0.78
N GLY A 15 24.14 -1.71 0.47
CA GLY A 15 24.54 -1.36 -0.89
C GLY A 15 24.29 -2.51 -1.87
N GLU A 16 24.24 -2.17 -3.16
CA GLU A 16 24.05 -3.11 -4.27
C GLU A 16 25.07 -4.26 -4.20
N GLY A 17 24.59 -5.51 -4.35
CA GLY A 17 25.40 -6.72 -4.26
C GLY A 17 25.77 -7.15 -2.84
N MET A 18 25.43 -6.37 -1.80
CA MET A 18 25.82 -6.64 -0.42
C MET A 18 24.85 -7.56 0.32
N ARG A 19 23.61 -7.69 -0.14
CA ARG A 19 22.56 -8.47 0.56
C ARG A 19 23.01 -9.89 0.88
N THR A 20 23.63 -10.56 -0.08
CA THR A 20 24.10 -11.95 0.10
C THR A 20 25.12 -12.06 1.23
N GLN A 21 26.00 -11.06 1.39
CA GLN A 21 27.02 -11.04 2.46
C GLN A 21 26.35 -10.85 3.83
N TYR A 22 25.40 -9.92 3.94
CA TYR A 22 24.64 -9.69 5.17
C TYR A 22 23.78 -10.89 5.55
N MET A 23 23.15 -11.56 4.59
CA MET A 23 22.37 -12.77 4.84
C MET A 23 23.24 -13.97 5.25
N ALA A 24 24.51 -14.01 4.85
CA ALA A 24 25.44 -15.06 5.24
C ALA A 24 26.08 -14.80 6.62
N ASP A 25 26.04 -13.57 7.13
CA ASP A 25 26.59 -13.23 8.44
C ASP A 25 25.64 -13.64 9.57
N ALA A 26 26.19 -14.35 10.58
CA ALA A 26 25.40 -14.91 11.68
C ALA A 26 24.66 -13.85 12.52
N ASN A 27 25.14 -12.62 12.56
CA ASN A 27 24.49 -11.53 13.31
C ASN A 27 23.36 -10.88 12.53
N TRP A 28 23.40 -10.91 11.19
CA TRP A 28 22.45 -10.25 10.32
C TRP A 28 21.43 -11.18 9.69
N SER A 29 21.74 -12.49 9.55
CA SER A 29 20.86 -13.48 8.92
C SER A 29 19.49 -13.60 9.57
N GLN A 30 19.39 -13.34 10.88
CA GLN A 30 18.12 -13.32 11.61
C GLN A 30 17.17 -12.19 11.16
N TYR A 31 17.69 -11.19 10.44
CA TYR A 31 16.94 -10.05 9.89
C TYR A 31 16.84 -10.10 8.36
N ALA A 32 17.00 -11.30 7.76
CA ALA A 32 17.06 -11.48 6.31
C ALA A 32 15.84 -10.93 5.56
N ASP A 33 14.65 -10.99 6.19
CA ASP A 33 13.38 -10.45 5.71
C ASP A 33 13.33 -8.91 5.71
N ARG A 34 14.23 -8.28 6.47
CA ARG A 34 14.33 -6.82 6.61
C ARG A 34 15.50 -6.22 5.82
N ILE A 35 16.37 -7.07 5.26
CA ILE A 35 17.55 -6.62 4.49
C ILE A 35 17.16 -6.43 3.04
N VAL A 36 17.23 -5.19 2.57
CA VAL A 36 16.98 -4.80 1.19
C VAL A 36 18.22 -4.16 0.58
N GLU A 37 18.53 -4.51 -0.66
CA GLU A 37 19.58 -3.83 -1.41
C GLU A 37 19.07 -2.47 -1.89
N TYR A 38 19.96 -1.50 -1.82
CA TYR A 38 19.76 -0.16 -2.33
C TYR A 38 20.74 0.11 -3.47
N SER A 39 20.21 0.44 -4.62
CA SER A 39 20.98 0.92 -5.76
C SER A 39 20.34 2.20 -6.29
N GLU A 40 21.14 3.27 -6.40
CA GLU A 40 20.69 4.49 -7.06
C GLU A 40 20.40 4.30 -8.55
N SER A 41 20.91 3.21 -9.12
CA SER A 41 20.71 2.84 -10.53
C SER A 41 19.63 1.77 -10.74
N ALA A 42 18.94 1.31 -9.68
CA ALA A 42 17.92 0.28 -9.81
C ALA A 42 16.77 0.74 -10.72
N ASP A 43 16.36 -0.13 -11.62
CA ASP A 43 15.21 0.07 -12.50
C ASP A 43 13.90 -0.28 -11.79
N TYR A 44 13.97 -1.01 -10.67
CA TYR A 44 12.83 -1.39 -9.85
C TYR A 44 13.24 -1.69 -8.40
N TYR A 45 12.24 -1.68 -7.52
CA TYR A 45 12.36 -2.09 -6.12
C TYR A 45 11.27 -3.10 -5.78
N ASN A 46 11.56 -4.05 -4.90
CA ASN A 46 10.56 -4.95 -4.31
C ASN A 46 10.37 -4.56 -2.85
N VAL A 47 9.16 -4.23 -2.47
CA VAL A 47 8.78 -3.88 -1.10
C VAL A 47 7.52 -4.63 -0.75
N ASP A 48 7.54 -5.43 0.31
CA ASP A 48 6.41 -6.23 0.79
C ASP A 48 5.73 -7.06 -0.33
N ASP A 49 6.54 -7.76 -1.14
CA ASP A 49 6.09 -8.56 -2.29
C ASP A 49 5.44 -7.78 -3.45
N VAL A 50 5.51 -6.45 -3.42
CA VAL A 50 5.11 -5.58 -4.53
C VAL A 50 6.36 -5.05 -5.24
N ARG A 51 6.35 -5.13 -6.56
CA ARG A 51 7.39 -4.58 -7.43
C ARG A 51 7.02 -3.17 -7.84
N TYR A 52 7.94 -2.25 -7.61
CA TYR A 52 7.85 -0.83 -7.99
C TYR A 52 8.88 -0.53 -9.06
N ASP A 53 8.42 -0.28 -10.27
CA ASP A 53 9.28 0.08 -11.41
C ASP A 53 9.55 1.58 -11.40
N VAL A 54 10.82 1.97 -11.58
CA VAL A 54 11.21 3.38 -11.68
C VAL A 54 10.81 3.92 -13.04
N LYS A 55 10.08 5.03 -13.08
CA LYS A 55 9.66 5.64 -14.35
C LYS A 55 10.82 6.37 -14.99
N VAL A 56 11.00 6.10 -16.28
CA VAL A 56 11.99 6.78 -17.13
C VAL A 56 11.29 7.42 -18.33
N ASP A 57 11.87 8.50 -18.83
CA ASP A 57 11.45 9.16 -20.07
C ASP A 57 11.98 8.40 -21.31
N ASP A 58 11.64 8.87 -22.50
CA ASP A 58 12.07 8.26 -23.77
C ASP A 58 13.60 8.28 -23.98
N ASN A 59 14.33 9.07 -23.21
CA ASN A 59 15.78 9.15 -23.23
C ASN A 59 16.45 8.30 -22.15
N GLY A 60 15.65 7.60 -21.31
CA GLY A 60 16.14 6.79 -20.21
C GLY A 60 16.45 7.58 -18.94
N ASN A 61 16.08 8.87 -18.86
CA ASN A 61 16.24 9.64 -17.64
C ASN A 61 15.06 9.38 -16.70
N ARG A 62 15.32 9.37 -15.40
CA ARG A 62 14.26 9.22 -14.38
C ARG A 62 13.25 10.35 -14.46
N VAL A 63 11.99 10.01 -14.45
CA VAL A 63 10.90 10.99 -14.36
C VAL A 63 10.79 11.46 -12.93
N THR A 64 10.79 12.77 -12.74
CA THR A 64 10.75 13.38 -11.40
C THR A 64 9.66 14.44 -11.32
N ILE A 65 9.17 14.67 -10.09
CA ILE A 65 8.32 15.81 -9.76
C ILE A 65 8.97 16.61 -8.64
N SER A 66 8.64 17.88 -8.54
CA SER A 66 9.08 18.73 -7.42
C SER A 66 8.07 18.66 -6.29
N GLY A 67 8.50 18.30 -5.11
CA GLY A 67 7.71 18.44 -3.89
C GLY A 67 7.58 19.92 -3.46
N ASP A 68 6.62 20.23 -2.60
CA ASP A 68 6.38 21.59 -2.09
C ASP A 68 7.53 22.16 -1.28
N ASP A 69 8.34 21.29 -0.71
CA ASP A 69 9.53 21.64 0.07
C ASP A 69 10.78 21.83 -0.78
N GLY A 70 10.64 21.76 -2.12
CA GLY A 70 11.72 21.88 -3.10
C GLY A 70 12.54 20.60 -3.29
N HIS A 71 12.17 19.49 -2.66
CA HIS A 71 12.79 18.20 -2.93
C HIS A 71 12.28 17.63 -4.27
N THR A 72 13.15 16.92 -4.96
CA THR A 72 12.81 16.22 -6.20
C THR A 72 12.44 14.79 -5.88
N LEU A 73 11.23 14.38 -6.26
CA LEU A 73 10.73 13.02 -6.08
C LEU A 73 10.86 12.24 -7.40
N ASN A 74 11.45 11.06 -7.35
CA ASN A 74 11.47 10.13 -8.47
C ASN A 74 10.12 9.40 -8.53
N LEU A 75 9.56 9.26 -9.72
CA LEU A 75 8.30 8.55 -9.89
C LEU A 75 8.53 7.05 -10.04
N THR A 76 7.63 6.30 -9.42
CA THR A 76 7.54 4.85 -9.59
C THR A 76 6.13 4.45 -9.99
N SER A 77 6.00 3.21 -10.44
CA SER A 77 4.73 2.57 -10.69
C SER A 77 4.74 1.14 -10.15
N VAL A 78 3.59 0.63 -9.68
CA VAL A 78 3.45 -0.78 -9.35
C VAL A 78 3.43 -1.58 -10.64
N GLY A 79 4.46 -2.38 -10.87
CA GLY A 79 4.65 -3.19 -12.07
C GLY A 79 4.28 -4.66 -11.90
N GLY A 80 4.08 -5.12 -10.67
CA GLY A 80 3.73 -6.51 -10.40
C GLY A 80 3.89 -6.93 -8.95
N THR A 81 3.83 -8.23 -8.73
CA THR A 81 4.03 -8.86 -7.42
C THR A 81 5.09 -9.96 -7.51
N THR A 82 5.77 -10.23 -6.38
CA THR A 82 6.80 -11.28 -6.28
C THR A 82 6.31 -12.52 -5.53
N SER A 83 5.12 -12.46 -4.91
CA SER A 83 4.50 -13.57 -4.18
C SER A 83 3.18 -13.97 -4.81
N ASN A 84 2.97 -15.26 -5.02
CA ASN A 84 1.70 -15.84 -5.49
C ASN A 84 0.82 -16.38 -4.36
N SER A 85 1.33 -16.43 -3.14
CA SER A 85 0.61 -17.00 -1.98
C SER A 85 0.09 -15.93 -1.02
N ARG A 86 0.59 -14.70 -1.11
CA ARG A 86 0.17 -13.60 -0.26
C ARG A 86 -1.27 -13.20 -0.57
N LYS A 87 -2.05 -12.99 0.48
CA LYS A 87 -3.47 -12.64 0.40
C LYS A 87 -3.73 -11.15 0.55
N ASP A 88 -2.91 -10.51 1.36
CA ASP A 88 -3.08 -9.13 1.78
C ASP A 88 -1.92 -8.28 1.28
N PHE A 89 -2.24 -7.29 0.45
CA PHE A 89 -1.25 -6.41 -0.13
C PHE A 89 -1.42 -4.97 0.32
N VAL A 90 -0.29 -4.33 0.56
CA VAL A 90 -0.20 -2.88 0.77
C VAL A 90 0.49 -2.28 -0.43
N VAL A 91 -0.13 -1.27 -1.04
CA VAL A 91 0.53 -0.44 -2.04
C VAL A 91 1.07 0.79 -1.34
N TYR A 92 2.37 0.94 -1.36
CA TYR A 92 3.05 2.09 -0.79
C TYR A 92 3.13 3.22 -1.81
N THR A 93 2.66 4.40 -1.43
CA THR A 93 2.82 5.60 -2.26
C THR A 93 4.21 6.21 -2.10
N ASP A 94 4.81 6.05 -0.91
CA ASP A 94 6.22 6.29 -0.66
C ASP A 94 6.86 4.96 -0.30
N ILE A 95 7.74 4.45 -1.16
CA ILE A 95 8.34 3.12 -0.97
C ILE A 95 9.50 3.11 0.01
N GLY A 96 9.93 4.26 0.53
CA GLY A 96 10.91 4.38 1.61
C GLY A 96 12.30 3.78 1.36
N VAL A 97 12.55 3.19 0.21
CA VAL A 97 13.79 2.45 -0.10
C VAL A 97 14.97 3.39 -0.35
N ALA A 98 14.66 4.57 -0.87
CA ALA A 98 15.58 5.67 -1.06
C ALA A 98 14.80 6.96 -0.82
N LYS A 99 15.47 8.00 -0.45
CA LYS A 99 14.82 9.30 -0.34
C LYS A 99 14.14 9.58 -1.68
N ASP A 100 12.87 9.96 -1.59
CA ASP A 100 12.19 10.63 -2.69
C ASP A 100 11.72 9.72 -3.85
N TYR A 101 11.09 8.58 -3.54
CA TYR A 101 10.35 7.79 -4.54
C TYR A 101 8.86 7.82 -4.24
N PHE A 102 8.08 8.25 -5.23
CA PHE A 102 6.64 8.38 -5.14
C PHE A 102 5.94 7.50 -6.18
N THR A 103 4.99 6.68 -5.74
CA THR A 103 4.22 5.78 -6.60
C THR A 103 3.02 6.51 -7.18
N GLN A 104 2.94 6.61 -8.50
CA GLN A 104 1.91 7.35 -9.20
C GLN A 104 0.83 6.47 -9.82
N GLU A 105 1.13 5.20 -10.09
CA GLU A 105 0.16 4.31 -10.73
C GLU A 105 0.36 2.84 -10.39
N ILE A 106 -0.73 2.08 -10.46
CA ILE A 106 -0.73 0.63 -10.58
C ILE A 106 -0.91 0.32 -12.07
N THR A 107 0.12 -0.26 -12.70
CA THR A 107 0.14 -0.45 -14.16
C THR A 107 -0.83 -1.53 -14.62
N THR A 108 -1.13 -1.52 -15.91
CA THR A 108 -1.88 -2.60 -16.56
C THR A 108 -1.26 -3.95 -16.27
N GLY A 109 -2.06 -4.86 -15.75
CA GLY A 109 -1.64 -6.23 -15.47
C GLY A 109 -0.84 -6.44 -14.19
N ALA A 110 -0.56 -5.41 -13.39
CA ALA A 110 0.28 -5.51 -12.19
C ALA A 110 -0.11 -6.64 -11.22
N PHE A 111 -1.40 -6.84 -11.01
CA PHE A 111 -1.94 -7.94 -10.21
C PHE A 111 -2.75 -8.95 -11.03
N SER A 112 -2.76 -8.85 -12.36
CA SER A 112 -3.61 -9.68 -13.22
C SER A 112 -3.46 -11.16 -12.92
N SER A 113 -4.62 -11.82 -12.75
CA SER A 113 -4.71 -13.26 -12.44
C SER A 113 -3.97 -13.68 -11.16
N HIS A 114 -3.77 -12.76 -10.21
CA HIS A 114 -3.12 -13.10 -8.94
C HIS A 114 -3.95 -14.15 -8.18
N PRO A 115 -3.38 -15.34 -7.88
CA PRO A 115 -4.17 -16.48 -7.43
C PRO A 115 -4.70 -16.34 -6.00
N SER A 116 -4.05 -15.52 -5.17
CA SER A 116 -4.32 -15.46 -3.72
C SER A 116 -4.70 -14.08 -3.20
N LEU A 117 -4.64 -13.01 -4.01
CA LEU A 117 -5.01 -11.67 -3.57
C LEU A 117 -6.46 -11.65 -3.04
N GLU A 118 -6.62 -11.32 -1.76
CA GLU A 118 -7.92 -11.19 -1.12
C GLU A 118 -8.21 -9.74 -0.71
N ARG A 119 -7.21 -9.01 -0.19
CA ARG A 119 -7.39 -7.65 0.34
C ARG A 119 -6.25 -6.73 -0.09
N LEU A 120 -6.57 -5.46 -0.31
CA LEU A 120 -5.59 -4.43 -0.65
C LEU A 120 -5.94 -3.09 0.00
N TRP A 121 -4.91 -2.36 0.45
CA TRP A 121 -5.02 -0.98 0.93
C TRP A 121 -3.73 -0.20 0.61
N PHE A 122 -3.66 1.06 1.03
CA PHE A 122 -2.57 1.97 0.72
C PHE A 122 -1.87 2.43 2.00
N ALA A 123 -0.58 2.76 1.90
CA ALA A 123 0.20 3.27 3.02
C ALA A 123 1.43 4.09 2.55
N ASP A 124 2.08 4.77 3.50
CA ASP A 124 3.48 5.13 3.35
C ASP A 124 4.38 4.04 3.95
N ASN A 125 5.60 3.94 3.45
CA ASN A 125 6.64 3.08 4.04
C ASN A 125 7.76 3.92 4.68
N SER A 126 7.52 5.19 4.93
CA SER A 126 8.56 6.11 5.39
C SER A 126 8.78 6.01 6.89
N GLU A 127 9.89 5.39 7.30
CA GLU A 127 10.49 5.66 8.60
C GLU A 127 11.05 7.08 8.59
N GLY A 128 10.30 8.06 9.08
CA GLY A 128 10.69 9.47 9.11
C GLY A 128 10.28 10.26 7.87
N GLY A 129 9.34 9.76 7.09
CA GLY A 129 8.68 10.53 6.04
C GLY A 129 8.04 11.78 6.62
N THR A 130 8.26 12.88 5.97
CA THR A 130 7.57 14.12 6.29
C THR A 130 6.07 13.88 6.20
N GLN A 131 5.29 14.37 7.14
CA GLN A 131 3.80 14.30 7.18
C GLN A 131 3.12 14.82 5.91
N GLN A 132 3.86 15.03 4.84
CA GLN A 132 3.41 15.61 3.58
C GLN A 132 3.11 14.56 2.51
N ALA A 133 3.59 13.32 2.64
CA ALA A 133 3.40 12.29 1.61
C ALA A 133 1.91 12.00 1.29
N TYR A 134 1.01 12.10 2.27
CA TYR A 134 -0.43 11.89 2.02
C TYR A 134 -1.13 13.02 1.25
N LYS A 135 -0.58 14.23 1.25
CA LYS A 135 -1.18 15.38 0.54
C LYS A 135 -1.11 15.28 -0.98
N TRP A 136 -0.31 14.32 -1.48
CA TRP A 136 0.02 14.17 -2.89
C TRP A 136 -0.46 12.86 -3.48
N ILE A 137 -1.35 12.15 -2.78
CA ILE A 137 -1.88 10.91 -3.34
C ILE A 137 -2.67 11.25 -4.60
N ASP A 138 -2.16 10.87 -5.73
CA ASP A 138 -2.78 10.93 -7.06
C ASP A 138 -2.40 9.60 -7.74
N LEU A 139 -2.92 8.50 -7.16
CA LEU A 139 -2.58 7.15 -7.58
C LEU A 139 -3.61 6.65 -8.58
N LYS A 140 -3.16 6.38 -9.77
CA LYS A 140 -3.98 5.85 -10.87
C LYS A 140 -3.98 4.34 -10.89
N ILE A 141 -5.16 3.74 -11.01
CA ILE A 141 -5.31 2.32 -11.28
C ILE A 141 -5.60 2.16 -12.77
N ARG A 142 -4.66 1.58 -13.51
CA ARG A 142 -4.80 1.39 -14.95
C ARG A 142 -5.80 0.27 -15.27
N ASP A 143 -6.35 0.32 -16.47
CA ASP A 143 -7.18 -0.77 -16.97
C ASP A 143 -6.46 -2.11 -16.88
N TYR A 144 -7.19 -3.15 -16.50
CA TYR A 144 -6.71 -4.51 -16.32
C TYR A 144 -5.66 -4.70 -15.22
N ALA A 145 -5.42 -3.70 -14.36
CA ALA A 145 -4.44 -3.82 -13.27
C ALA A 145 -4.71 -5.04 -12.37
N PHE A 146 -5.98 -5.34 -12.11
CA PHE A 146 -6.43 -6.46 -11.26
C PHE A 146 -7.23 -7.52 -12.05
N ARG A 147 -7.13 -7.52 -13.38
CA ARG A 147 -7.92 -8.43 -14.20
C ARG A 147 -7.83 -9.87 -13.71
N ASP A 148 -8.98 -10.54 -13.63
CA ASP A 148 -9.11 -11.95 -13.25
C ASP A 148 -8.55 -12.33 -11.86
N CYS A 149 -8.46 -11.39 -10.92
CA CYS A 149 -8.17 -11.68 -9.52
C CYS A 149 -9.40 -12.28 -8.84
N LYS A 150 -9.66 -13.57 -9.06
CA LYS A 150 -10.89 -14.26 -8.63
C LYS A 150 -11.12 -14.26 -7.12
N ASN A 151 -10.05 -14.17 -6.34
CA ASN A 151 -10.10 -14.17 -4.88
C ASN A 151 -10.11 -12.76 -4.28
N PHE A 152 -10.02 -11.70 -5.08
CA PHE A 152 -10.02 -10.33 -4.60
C PHE A 152 -11.39 -9.94 -4.06
N LYS A 153 -11.48 -9.71 -2.75
CA LYS A 153 -12.72 -9.48 -2.01
C LYS A 153 -12.86 -8.05 -1.54
N ALA A 154 -11.76 -7.39 -1.18
CA ALA A 154 -11.81 -6.09 -0.54
C ALA A 154 -10.70 -5.14 -1.00
N LEU A 155 -11.09 -4.00 -1.54
CA LEU A 155 -10.24 -2.83 -1.71
C LEU A 155 -10.66 -1.80 -0.65
N TYR A 156 -9.75 -1.48 0.27
CA TYR A 156 -10.01 -0.50 1.32
C TYR A 156 -9.46 0.87 0.92
N MET A 157 -10.32 1.84 0.80
CA MET A 157 -9.98 3.23 0.49
C MET A 157 -9.49 3.95 1.75
N LYS A 158 -8.39 3.47 2.29
CA LYS A 158 -7.69 4.00 3.45
C LYS A 158 -6.18 4.07 3.19
N TYR A 159 -5.55 4.99 3.90
CA TYR A 159 -4.13 5.22 3.87
C TYR A 159 -3.55 5.13 5.28
N VAL A 160 -2.60 4.23 5.50
CA VAL A 160 -1.95 4.06 6.80
C VAL A 160 -0.63 4.82 6.81
N MET A 161 -0.54 5.82 7.68
CA MET A 161 0.65 6.64 7.87
C MET A 161 1.56 5.99 8.93
N TYR A 162 2.43 5.13 8.50
CA TYR A 162 3.34 4.43 9.42
C TYR A 162 4.35 5.35 10.11
N ALA A 163 4.75 6.44 9.46
CA ALA A 163 5.64 7.44 10.03
C ALA A 163 5.00 8.24 11.19
N SER A 164 3.68 8.21 11.32
CA SER A 164 2.92 9.02 12.29
C SER A 164 2.17 8.16 13.32
N ASN A 165 2.86 7.16 13.89
CA ASN A 165 2.27 6.25 14.89
C ASN A 165 1.03 5.47 14.38
N ASP A 166 1.09 4.98 13.14
CA ASP A 166 0.03 4.18 12.51
C ASP A 166 -1.31 4.93 12.33
N HIS A 167 -1.26 6.22 12.17
CA HIS A 167 -2.46 7.02 11.91
C HIS A 167 -3.10 6.65 10.57
N THR A 168 -4.40 6.38 10.57
CA THR A 168 -5.16 6.04 9.36
C THR A 168 -5.93 7.24 8.83
N VAL A 169 -5.73 7.55 7.56
CA VAL A 169 -6.48 8.58 6.82
C VAL A 169 -7.44 7.90 5.84
N MET A 170 -8.68 8.37 5.77
CA MET A 170 -9.64 7.91 4.78
C MET A 170 -9.41 8.62 3.46
N LEU A 171 -9.31 7.83 2.38
CA LEU A 171 -9.06 8.36 1.05
C LEU A 171 -10.34 8.90 0.42
N SER A 172 -10.20 10.01 -0.29
CA SER A 172 -11.21 10.58 -1.17
C SER A 172 -11.17 9.90 -2.55
N PRO A 173 -12.21 10.05 -3.39
CA PRO A 173 -12.23 9.44 -4.72
C PRO A 173 -11.18 10.00 -5.68
N THR A 174 -10.57 11.13 -5.37
CA THR A 174 -9.52 11.75 -6.18
C THR A 174 -8.10 11.38 -5.75
N ASP A 175 -7.94 10.77 -4.58
CA ASP A 175 -6.63 10.36 -4.08
C ASP A 175 -6.15 9.07 -4.76
N VAL A 176 -7.07 8.12 -4.95
CA VAL A 176 -6.83 6.88 -5.69
C VAL A 176 -8.03 6.64 -6.58
N TYR A 177 -7.81 6.42 -7.88
CA TYR A 177 -8.90 6.25 -8.81
C TYR A 177 -8.54 5.35 -10.01
N PRO A 178 -9.52 4.58 -10.53
CA PRO A 178 -9.37 3.88 -11.80
C PRO A 178 -9.41 4.88 -12.97
N GLU A 179 -8.49 4.73 -13.93
CA GLU A 179 -8.50 5.58 -15.14
C GLU A 179 -9.52 5.13 -16.19
N GLY A 180 -10.04 3.90 -16.09
CA GLY A 180 -10.99 3.34 -17.02
C GLY A 180 -11.99 2.39 -16.36
N GLU A 181 -12.77 1.72 -17.19
CA GLU A 181 -13.88 0.86 -16.76
C GLU A 181 -13.47 -0.61 -16.56
N HIS A 182 -12.18 -0.95 -16.82
CA HIS A 182 -11.68 -2.32 -16.89
C HIS A 182 -10.65 -2.67 -15.81
N ALA A 183 -10.40 -1.79 -14.83
CA ALA A 183 -9.37 -2.01 -13.80
C ALA A 183 -9.57 -3.32 -13.03
N PHE A 184 -10.83 -3.70 -12.79
CA PHE A 184 -11.23 -4.85 -11.96
C PHE A 184 -12.03 -5.91 -12.74
N ASP A 185 -11.82 -6.03 -14.03
CA ASP A 185 -12.50 -7.05 -14.85
C ASP A 185 -12.24 -8.45 -14.29
N GLY A 186 -13.29 -9.25 -14.16
CA GLY A 186 -13.20 -10.60 -13.63
C GLY A 186 -12.95 -10.72 -12.12
N CYS A 187 -12.98 -9.60 -11.37
CA CYS A 187 -12.97 -9.58 -9.90
C CYS A 187 -14.40 -9.62 -9.35
N ASP A 188 -15.12 -10.74 -9.55
CA ASP A 188 -16.57 -10.80 -9.33
C ASP A 188 -16.97 -10.63 -7.86
N SER A 189 -16.07 -10.94 -6.93
CA SER A 189 -16.31 -10.84 -5.47
C SER A 189 -15.83 -9.54 -4.86
N LEU A 190 -15.25 -8.64 -5.66
CA LEU A 190 -14.66 -7.42 -5.13
C LEU A 190 -15.71 -6.45 -4.61
N MET A 191 -15.53 -6.00 -3.38
CA MET A 191 -16.19 -4.83 -2.78
C MET A 191 -15.16 -3.74 -2.49
N ILE A 192 -15.55 -2.49 -2.71
CA ILE A 192 -14.72 -1.30 -2.51
C ILE A 192 -15.24 -0.60 -1.25
N TYR A 193 -14.48 -0.69 -0.19
CA TYR A 193 -14.85 -0.15 1.11
C TYR A 193 -14.38 1.30 1.23
N VAL A 194 -15.33 2.21 1.40
CA VAL A 194 -15.10 3.64 1.58
C VAL A 194 -15.66 4.12 2.92
N ASP A 195 -15.06 5.15 3.48
CA ASP A 195 -15.60 5.76 4.70
C ASP A 195 -16.96 6.40 4.45
N ALA A 196 -17.81 6.38 5.47
CA ALA A 196 -19.18 6.91 5.38
C ALA A 196 -19.22 8.41 4.99
N GLU A 197 -18.22 9.19 5.38
CA GLU A 197 -18.12 10.61 5.04
C GLU A 197 -17.82 10.85 3.55
N HIS A 198 -17.12 9.90 2.91
CA HIS A 198 -16.73 9.98 1.50
C HIS A 198 -17.67 9.22 0.56
N TYR A 199 -18.59 8.40 1.08
CA TYR A 199 -19.43 7.50 0.28
C TYR A 199 -20.15 8.18 -0.88
N GLU A 200 -20.84 9.29 -0.59
CA GLU A 200 -21.56 10.05 -1.60
C GLU A 200 -20.63 10.70 -2.65
N ALA A 201 -19.40 11.05 -2.25
CA ALA A 201 -18.41 11.57 -3.18
C ALA A 201 -17.93 10.49 -4.15
N PHE A 202 -17.68 9.28 -3.67
CA PHE A 202 -17.31 8.14 -4.51
C PHE A 202 -18.41 7.80 -5.54
N LEU A 203 -19.69 7.81 -5.14
CA LEU A 203 -20.80 7.51 -6.05
C LEU A 203 -20.99 8.56 -7.16
N LYS A 204 -20.54 9.80 -6.92
CA LYS A 204 -20.64 10.92 -7.86
C LYS A 204 -19.41 11.11 -8.72
N ASP A 205 -18.29 10.52 -8.34
CA ASP A 205 -17.04 10.66 -9.07
C ASP A 205 -17.09 9.86 -10.37
N PRO A 206 -16.72 10.47 -11.53
CA PRO A 206 -16.82 9.82 -12.82
C PRO A 206 -15.91 8.59 -12.99
N HIS A 207 -14.76 8.57 -12.30
CA HIS A 207 -13.84 7.43 -12.35
C HIS A 207 -14.39 6.22 -11.58
N TRP A 208 -15.14 6.46 -10.50
CA TRP A 208 -15.71 5.42 -9.67
C TRP A 208 -17.14 5.01 -10.08
N ALA A 209 -17.82 5.82 -10.91
CA ALA A 209 -19.20 5.55 -11.36
C ALA A 209 -19.37 4.15 -12.00
N PRO A 210 -18.43 3.61 -12.82
CA PRO A 210 -18.53 2.26 -13.36
C PRO A 210 -18.58 1.16 -12.30
N TYR A 211 -18.07 1.46 -11.10
CA TYR A 211 -17.95 0.53 -9.97
C TYR A 211 -18.93 0.82 -8.83
N ALA A 212 -19.90 1.72 -9.03
CA ALA A 212 -20.82 2.18 -7.97
C ALA A 212 -21.55 1.04 -7.26
N ASN A 213 -21.87 -0.04 -7.97
CA ASN A 213 -22.54 -1.22 -7.42
C ASN A 213 -21.64 -2.08 -6.51
N ARG A 214 -20.34 -1.80 -6.45
CA ARG A 214 -19.36 -2.49 -5.61
C ARG A 214 -18.92 -1.63 -4.42
N ILE A 215 -19.31 -0.35 -4.37
CA ILE A 215 -18.89 0.58 -3.32
C ILE A 215 -19.75 0.37 -2.08
N VAL A 216 -19.11 0.16 -0.95
CA VAL A 216 -19.75 -0.07 0.35
C VAL A 216 -19.30 0.97 1.34
N SER A 217 -20.25 1.65 1.95
CA SER A 217 -19.99 2.57 3.07
C SER A 217 -19.66 1.78 4.34
N THR A 218 -18.63 2.16 5.05
CA THR A 218 -18.28 1.55 6.33
C THR A 218 -17.56 2.53 7.25
N THR A 219 -17.86 2.45 8.53
CA THR A 219 -17.09 3.10 9.60
C THR A 219 -15.98 2.19 10.12
N LEU A 220 -15.98 0.93 9.69
CA LEU A 220 -15.09 -0.11 10.21
C LEU A 220 -13.61 0.01 9.78
N MET A 221 -13.25 0.99 8.96
CA MET A 221 -11.86 1.24 8.58
C MET A 221 -11.11 2.16 9.54
N ARG A 222 -11.82 2.83 10.43
CA ARG A 222 -11.22 3.73 11.42
C ARG A 222 -10.67 2.92 12.57
N GLU A 223 -9.50 3.30 13.05
CA GLU A 223 -9.01 2.84 14.34
C GLU A 223 -9.77 3.55 15.45
N GLY A 224 -9.86 2.93 16.61
CA GLY A 224 -10.48 3.50 17.79
C GLY A 224 -11.54 2.61 18.41
N GLU A 225 -12.25 3.21 19.32
CA GLU A 225 -13.31 2.55 20.09
C GLU A 225 -14.68 2.83 19.45
N PHE A 226 -15.52 1.83 19.38
CA PHE A 226 -16.88 1.96 18.87
C PHE A 226 -17.82 0.96 19.51
N ASP A 227 -19.09 1.34 19.60
CA ASP A 227 -20.17 0.50 20.13
C ASP A 227 -21.03 -0.04 19.00
N GLU A 228 -21.23 -1.35 18.95
CA GLU A 228 -22.13 -2.00 17.99
C GLU A 228 -22.87 -3.16 18.65
N GLY A 229 -24.19 -3.20 18.48
CA GLY A 229 -25.04 -4.27 19.02
C GLY A 229 -25.03 -4.40 20.56
N GLY A 230 -24.73 -3.31 21.29
CA GLY A 230 -24.62 -3.28 22.74
C GLY A 230 -23.32 -3.84 23.30
N ALA A 231 -22.30 -3.99 22.45
CA ALA A 231 -20.95 -4.35 22.85
C ALA A 231 -19.96 -3.23 22.47
N HIS A 232 -19.00 -3.00 23.35
CA HIS A 232 -17.88 -2.09 23.11
C HIS A 232 -16.76 -2.82 22.39
N TYR A 233 -16.21 -2.22 21.33
CA TYR A 233 -15.12 -2.77 20.53
C TYR A 233 -13.97 -1.77 20.48
N VAL A 234 -12.76 -2.29 20.67
CA VAL A 234 -11.53 -1.56 20.43
C VAL A 234 -10.89 -2.13 19.17
N ARG A 235 -10.76 -1.28 18.14
CA ARG A 235 -10.07 -1.66 16.91
C ARG A 235 -8.65 -1.17 16.96
N LYS A 236 -7.71 -2.10 16.85
CA LYS A 236 -6.29 -1.83 16.70
C LYS A 236 -5.81 -2.40 15.37
N PHE A 237 -4.94 -1.66 14.72
CA PHE A 237 -4.19 -2.21 13.59
C PHE A 237 -3.17 -3.20 14.15
N ILE A 238 -3.45 -4.50 14.01
CA ILE A 238 -2.46 -5.51 14.33
C ILE A 238 -1.65 -5.78 13.07
N LYS A 239 -0.38 -5.44 13.13
CA LYS A 239 0.61 -5.89 12.17
C LYS A 239 1.03 -7.33 12.53
N ASP A 240 0.15 -8.29 12.24
CA ASP A 240 0.68 -9.62 11.93
C ASP A 240 1.39 -9.49 10.59
N GLY A 241 2.42 -10.17 10.28
CA GLY A 241 3.13 -10.00 8.99
C GLY A 241 2.25 -9.97 7.72
N ALA A 242 0.93 -10.00 7.86
CA ALA A 242 -0.12 -9.95 6.86
C ALA A 242 -0.97 -8.66 6.89
N GLY A 243 -0.77 -7.75 7.87
CA GLY A 243 -1.50 -6.49 7.96
C GLY A 243 -2.99 -6.62 8.22
N SER A 244 -3.42 -7.62 8.99
CA SER A 244 -4.82 -7.80 9.38
C SER A 244 -5.24 -6.84 10.49
N TYR A 245 -6.54 -6.49 10.51
CA TYR A 245 -7.16 -5.83 11.66
C TYR A 245 -7.67 -6.90 12.62
N ASP A 246 -7.36 -6.77 13.89
CA ASP A 246 -8.07 -7.49 14.94
C ASP A 246 -9.09 -6.55 15.60
N THR A 247 -10.26 -7.08 15.91
CA THR A 247 -11.30 -6.38 16.65
C THR A 247 -11.44 -7.13 17.97
N GLU A 248 -10.82 -6.61 19.00
CA GLU A 248 -11.03 -7.14 20.35
C GLU A 248 -12.35 -6.61 20.90
N LYS A 249 -13.16 -7.50 21.45
CA LYS A 249 -14.32 -7.10 22.22
C LYS A 249 -13.82 -6.54 23.55
N GLY A 250 -14.07 -5.25 23.78
CA GLY A 250 -13.76 -4.61 25.04
C GLY A 250 -14.49 -5.32 26.19
N THR A 251 -13.79 -5.53 27.30
CA THR A 251 -14.45 -5.93 28.55
C THR A 251 -14.99 -4.67 29.21
N ASP A 252 -16.31 -4.63 29.45
CA ASP A 252 -16.89 -3.65 30.35
C ASP A 252 -16.31 -3.91 31.74
N ASP A 253 -15.49 -2.98 32.25
CA ASP A 253 -15.11 -2.89 33.67
C ASP A 253 -16.12 -2.02 34.42
#